data_73a838807357c0d9b32e6baa6f7d9d4e
#
_entry.id   73a838807357c0d9b32e6baa6f7d9d4e
#
_cell.length_a   1.000
_cell.length_b   1.000
_cell.length_c   1.000
_cell.angle_alpha   90.00
_cell.angle_beta   90.00
_cell.angle_gamma   90.00
#
_symmetry.space_group_name_H-M   'P 1'
#
loop_
_entity.id
_entity.type
_entity.pdbx_description
1 polymer ?
#
loop_
_entity_poly.entity_id
_entity_poly.type
_entity_poly.pdbx_seq_one_letter_code
_entity_poly.pdbx_strand_id
1 'polypeptide(L)'
;MEPSFASIPSKWRNPKLNEKIEHSNRVQIFTGSGSLFVPNALDEIVFQKELLKNLCPYADDLWITFMAYKKGTRITSLNKWRAFPITIYGTGEESLWYINAQDGKNDEQWLKLKEYFPREFERQEKIWDA
;
A
#
# COMPACT_ATOMS: atom_id res chain seq x y z
N MET A 1 -14.27 -6.70 -8.72
CA MET A 1 -14.30 -6.99 -7.27
C MET A 1 -13.30 -6.08 -6.59
N GLU A 2 -13.78 -5.15 -5.79
CA GLU A 2 -12.89 -4.28 -5.04
C GLU A 2 -12.11 -5.11 -4.00
N PRO A 3 -10.83 -4.83 -3.78
CA PRO A 3 -10.08 -5.59 -2.80
C PRO A 3 -10.65 -5.33 -1.40
N SER A 4 -11.09 -6.38 -0.73
CA SER A 4 -11.25 -6.27 0.71
C SER A 4 -9.86 -6.14 1.33
N PHE A 5 -9.74 -5.47 2.47
CA PHE A 5 -8.48 -5.38 3.21
C PHE A 5 -7.97 -6.77 3.63
N ALA A 6 -8.86 -7.75 3.65
CA ALA A 6 -8.56 -9.17 3.83
C ALA A 6 -7.82 -9.79 2.65
N SER A 7 -7.94 -9.23 1.44
CA SER A 7 -7.29 -9.79 0.27
C SER A 7 -5.80 -9.40 0.20
N ILE A 8 -5.02 -10.24 -0.45
CA ILE A 8 -3.60 -9.99 -0.69
C ILE A 8 -3.38 -9.02 -1.87
N PRO A 9 -2.28 -8.25 -1.90
CA PRO A 9 -1.98 -7.25 -2.92
C PRO A 9 -2.12 -7.71 -4.37
N SER A 10 -1.73 -8.95 -4.69
CA SER A 10 -1.86 -9.51 -6.05
C SER A 10 -3.31 -9.60 -6.55
N LYS A 11 -4.29 -9.53 -5.65
CA LYS A 11 -5.72 -9.56 -5.96
C LYS A 11 -6.37 -8.18 -5.93
N TRP A 12 -5.61 -7.13 -5.61
CA TRP A 12 -6.15 -5.77 -5.58
C TRP A 12 -6.41 -5.26 -6.99
N ARG A 13 -7.54 -4.59 -7.15
CA ARG A 13 -7.90 -3.97 -8.42
C ARG A 13 -7.07 -2.72 -8.67
N ASN A 14 -6.48 -2.63 -9.84
CA ASN A 14 -5.94 -1.35 -10.30
C ASN A 14 -7.08 -0.41 -10.70
N PRO A 15 -7.08 0.85 -10.22
CA PRO A 15 -8.04 1.83 -10.67
C PRO A 15 -7.97 2.00 -12.19
N LYS A 16 -9.11 2.25 -12.82
CA LYS A 16 -9.13 2.58 -14.26
C LYS A 16 -8.36 3.87 -14.50
N LEU A 17 -7.78 3.99 -15.69
CA LEU A 17 -7.17 5.23 -16.14
C LEU A 17 -8.21 6.36 -16.02
N ASN A 18 -7.84 7.48 -15.38
CA ASN A 18 -8.72 8.62 -15.08
C ASN A 18 -9.80 8.40 -14.01
N GLU A 19 -9.81 7.28 -13.32
CA GLU A 19 -10.67 7.10 -12.15
C GLU A 19 -10.14 7.94 -10.98
N LYS A 20 -10.90 8.93 -10.55
CA LYS A 20 -10.61 9.70 -9.33
C LYS A 20 -11.20 8.99 -8.13
N ILE A 21 -10.39 8.69 -7.14
CA ILE A 21 -10.84 8.09 -5.89
C ILE A 21 -10.65 9.10 -4.79
N GLU A 22 -11.74 9.52 -4.14
CA GLU A 22 -11.72 10.53 -3.08
C GLU A 22 -12.02 9.91 -1.72
N HIS A 23 -11.27 10.35 -0.72
CA HIS A 23 -11.50 10.02 0.69
C HIS A 23 -11.72 8.53 0.98
N SER A 24 -10.96 7.69 0.31
CA SER A 24 -11.06 6.24 0.43
C SER A 24 -10.04 5.68 1.42
N ASN A 25 -10.43 4.64 2.12
CA ASN A 25 -9.55 3.75 2.88
C ASN A 25 -9.27 2.43 2.12
N ARG A 26 -9.54 2.42 0.81
CA ARG A 26 -9.36 1.26 -0.09
C ARG A 26 -8.31 1.52 -1.18
N VAL A 27 -7.41 2.47 -0.99
CA VAL A 27 -6.40 2.85 -1.97
C VAL A 27 -5.02 2.59 -1.41
N GLN A 28 -4.20 1.88 -2.16
CA GLN A 28 -2.79 1.76 -1.85
C GLN A 28 -2.06 3.06 -2.19
N ILE A 29 -1.19 3.51 -1.30
CA ILE A 29 -0.27 4.61 -1.54
C ILE A 29 0.93 4.08 -2.32
N PHE A 30 1.23 4.72 -3.45
CA PHE A 30 2.44 4.44 -4.23
C PHE A 30 3.41 5.60 -4.07
N THR A 31 4.45 5.40 -3.30
CA THR A 31 5.43 6.45 -2.98
C THR A 31 6.23 6.90 -4.19
N GLY A 32 6.52 6.00 -5.11
CA GLY A 32 7.28 6.28 -6.35
C GLY A 32 6.59 7.23 -7.34
N SER A 33 5.27 7.42 -7.24
CA SER A 33 4.50 8.34 -8.09
C SER A 33 4.25 9.71 -7.47
N GLY A 34 4.77 9.93 -6.27
CA GLY A 34 4.57 11.12 -5.48
C GLY A 34 3.33 11.03 -4.57
N SER A 35 3.52 11.33 -3.31
CA SER A 35 2.47 11.34 -2.30
C SER A 35 2.61 12.56 -1.40
N LEU A 36 1.50 13.23 -1.12
CA LEU A 36 1.45 14.35 -0.20
C LEU A 36 0.77 13.90 1.10
N PHE A 37 1.46 14.05 2.21
CA PHE A 37 0.97 13.73 3.53
C PHE A 37 0.66 15.01 4.32
N VAL A 38 -0.55 15.06 4.90
CA VAL A 38 -0.84 16.09 5.91
C VAL A 38 -0.16 15.69 7.23
N PRO A 39 0.12 16.65 8.12
CA PRO A 39 0.66 16.33 9.44
C PRO A 39 -0.20 15.30 10.17
N ASN A 40 0.45 14.35 10.85
CA ASN A 40 -0.21 13.26 11.60
C ASN A 40 -1.06 12.30 10.75
N ALA A 41 -0.84 12.22 9.45
CA ALA A 41 -1.57 11.30 8.58
C ALA A 41 -1.27 9.81 8.83
N LEU A 42 -0.11 9.51 9.40
CA LEU A 42 0.34 8.14 9.64
C LEU A 42 0.38 7.83 11.14
N ASP A 43 0.16 6.56 11.47
CA ASP A 43 0.36 6.07 12.84
C ASP A 43 1.85 6.19 13.24
N GLU A 44 2.11 6.51 14.51
CA GLU A 44 3.48 6.74 15.01
C GLU A 44 4.40 5.53 14.90
N ILE A 45 3.84 4.33 14.81
CA ILE A 45 4.58 3.08 14.56
C ILE A 45 5.33 3.13 13.22
N VAL A 46 4.94 4.01 12.31
CA VAL A 46 5.62 4.21 11.01
C VAL A 46 7.13 4.42 11.17
N PHE A 47 7.57 5.03 12.28
CA PHE A 47 8.98 5.31 12.56
C PHE A 47 9.75 4.14 13.20
N GLN A 48 9.08 3.03 13.50
CA GLN A 48 9.73 1.84 14.07
C GLN A 48 10.50 1.06 12.99
N LYS A 49 11.73 1.48 12.75
CA LYS A 49 12.60 0.97 11.69
C LYS A 49 12.80 -0.56 11.72
N GLU A 50 12.98 -1.13 12.91
CA GLU A 50 13.20 -2.57 13.03
C GLU A 50 11.92 -3.35 12.70
N LEU A 51 10.76 -2.83 13.06
CA LEU A 51 9.49 -3.43 12.72
C LEU A 51 9.23 -3.37 11.21
N LEU A 52 9.50 -2.22 10.57
CA LEU A 52 9.44 -2.08 9.12
C LEU A 52 10.32 -3.12 8.42
N LYS A 53 11.59 -3.26 8.83
CA LYS A 53 12.52 -4.23 8.24
C LYS A 53 12.06 -5.67 8.39
N ASN A 54 11.39 -6.00 9.49
CA ASN A 54 10.91 -7.36 9.75
C ASN A 54 9.63 -7.69 8.97
N LEU A 55 8.71 -6.73 8.85
CA LEU A 55 7.39 -6.96 8.25
C LEU A 55 7.34 -6.61 6.76
N CYS A 56 7.96 -5.49 6.36
CA CYS A 56 7.91 -4.96 5.00
C CYS A 56 9.29 -4.55 4.47
N PRO A 57 10.28 -5.47 4.39
CA PRO A 57 11.65 -5.12 4.01
C PRO A 57 11.81 -4.63 2.58
N TYR A 58 10.86 -4.94 1.69
CA TYR A 58 10.94 -4.64 0.25
C TYR A 58 9.85 -3.71 -0.26
N ALA A 59 8.84 -3.38 0.57
CA ALA A 59 7.66 -2.62 0.14
C ALA A 59 7.27 -1.57 1.20
N ASP A 60 7.95 -0.44 1.20
CA ASP A 60 7.65 0.69 2.07
C ASP A 60 6.27 1.30 1.81
N ASP A 61 5.78 1.24 0.58
CA ASP A 61 4.45 1.70 0.21
C ASP A 61 3.33 0.85 0.84
N LEU A 62 3.51 -0.45 1.01
CA LEU A 62 2.58 -1.28 1.80
C LEU A 62 2.59 -0.90 3.28
N TRP A 63 3.77 -0.67 3.84
CA TRP A 63 3.93 -0.21 5.22
C TRP A 63 3.24 1.13 5.45
N ILE A 64 3.51 2.12 4.61
CA ILE A 64 2.91 3.46 4.68
C ILE A 64 1.40 3.39 4.50
N THR A 65 0.91 2.59 3.54
CA THR A 65 -0.52 2.37 3.33
C THR A 65 -1.18 1.81 4.59
N PHE A 66 -0.59 0.80 5.19
CA PHE A 66 -1.13 0.20 6.41
C PHE A 66 -1.12 1.19 7.58
N MET A 67 -0.06 2.00 7.74
CA MET A 67 0.02 3.00 8.80
C MET A 67 -1.02 4.13 8.63
N ALA A 68 -1.33 4.52 7.39
CA ALA A 68 -2.43 5.43 7.12
C ALA A 68 -3.79 4.83 7.54
N TYR A 69 -4.05 3.59 7.18
CA TYR A 69 -5.27 2.89 7.57
C TYR A 69 -5.37 2.67 9.07
N LYS A 70 -4.29 2.27 9.72
CA LYS A 70 -4.22 2.11 11.17
C LYS A 70 -4.57 3.41 11.89
N LYS A 71 -4.13 4.54 11.37
CA LYS A 71 -4.46 5.89 11.87
C LYS A 71 -5.91 6.29 11.58
N GLY A 72 -6.56 5.68 10.63
CA GLY A 72 -7.89 6.07 10.13
C GLY A 72 -7.85 7.18 9.07
N THR A 73 -6.70 7.40 8.47
CA THR A 73 -6.51 8.40 7.40
C THR A 73 -7.16 7.93 6.11
N ARG A 74 -7.92 8.82 5.48
CA ARG A 74 -8.49 8.59 4.17
C ARG A 74 -7.56 9.09 3.08
N ILE A 75 -7.51 8.37 1.98
CA ILE A 75 -6.60 8.63 0.86
C ILE A 75 -7.41 9.13 -0.34
N THR A 76 -6.91 10.18 -1.00
CA THR A 76 -7.43 10.66 -2.27
C THR A 76 -6.39 10.37 -3.35
N SER A 77 -6.80 9.67 -4.40
CA SER A 77 -5.97 9.43 -5.58
C SER A 77 -6.38 10.39 -6.69
N LEU A 78 -5.44 11.24 -7.12
CA LEU A 78 -5.67 12.26 -8.17
C LEU A 78 -5.45 11.72 -9.58
N ASN A 79 -5.69 10.58 -9.89
CA ASN A 79 -5.42 9.76 -11.08
C ASN A 79 -5.45 10.49 -12.47
N LYS A 80 -5.19 11.79 -12.50
CA LYS A 80 -5.42 12.65 -13.69
C LYS A 80 -4.30 12.69 -14.71
N TRP A 81 -3.06 12.42 -14.31
CA TRP A 81 -1.90 12.50 -15.21
C TRP A 81 -0.79 11.62 -14.66
N ARG A 82 -0.57 10.49 -15.31
CA ARG A 82 0.59 9.66 -14.99
C ARG A 82 1.58 9.70 -16.15
N ALA A 83 2.53 10.60 -16.08
CA ALA A 83 3.80 10.31 -16.69
C ALA A 83 4.50 9.30 -15.77
N PHE A 84 4.49 8.01 -16.12
CA PHE A 84 5.32 7.04 -15.43
C PHE A 84 6.78 7.44 -15.63
N PRO A 85 7.62 7.37 -14.59
CA PRO A 85 9.05 7.53 -14.75
C PRO A 85 9.57 6.59 -15.83
N ILE A 86 10.41 7.10 -16.73
CA ILE A 86 11.03 6.29 -17.78
C ILE A 86 11.99 5.31 -17.09
N THR A 87 11.78 4.01 -17.29
CA THR A 87 12.68 2.99 -16.79
C THR A 87 14.00 3.03 -17.56
N ILE A 88 15.11 3.03 -16.85
CA ILE A 88 16.43 2.92 -17.46
C ILE A 88 16.58 1.50 -18.02
N TYR A 89 16.93 1.41 -19.33
CA TYR A 89 17.12 0.14 -19.99
C TYR A 89 18.15 -0.74 -19.26
N GLY A 90 17.84 -2.03 -19.05
CA GLY A 90 18.72 -3.01 -18.42
C GLY A 90 18.67 -3.05 -16.87
N THR A 91 17.85 -2.20 -16.22
CA THR A 91 17.74 -2.21 -14.74
C THR A 91 16.50 -2.93 -14.20
N GLY A 92 15.68 -3.49 -15.08
CA GLY A 92 14.38 -4.06 -14.70
C GLY A 92 14.45 -5.34 -13.87
N GLU A 93 15.40 -6.23 -14.18
CA GLU A 93 15.49 -7.56 -13.55
C GLU A 93 15.93 -7.51 -12.09
N GLU A 94 16.69 -6.50 -11.68
CA GLU A 94 17.13 -6.27 -10.30
C GLU A 94 16.23 -5.28 -9.54
N SER A 95 15.09 -4.89 -10.12
CA SER A 95 14.22 -3.90 -9.52
C SER A 95 13.41 -4.48 -8.36
N LEU A 96 13.12 -3.63 -7.37
CA LEU A 96 12.19 -3.97 -6.28
C LEU A 96 10.80 -4.35 -6.80
N TRP A 97 10.39 -3.82 -7.96
CA TRP A 97 9.14 -4.21 -8.61
C TRP A 97 9.13 -5.68 -8.98
N TYR A 98 10.23 -6.18 -9.55
CA TYR A 98 10.36 -7.60 -9.91
C TYR A 98 10.22 -8.49 -8.67
N ILE A 99 10.98 -8.22 -7.63
CA ILE A 99 10.95 -8.96 -6.36
C ILE A 99 9.54 -8.93 -5.76
N ASN A 100 8.92 -7.76 -5.69
CA ASN A 100 7.62 -7.59 -5.06
C ASN A 100 6.46 -8.17 -5.86
N ALA A 101 6.45 -7.99 -7.19
CA ALA A 101 5.35 -8.41 -8.04
C ALA A 101 5.51 -9.84 -8.58
N GLN A 102 6.69 -10.20 -9.07
CA GLN A 102 6.92 -11.52 -9.69
C GLN A 102 7.18 -12.61 -8.67
N ASP A 103 7.95 -12.32 -7.62
CA ASP A 103 8.27 -13.28 -6.56
C ASP A 103 7.22 -13.32 -5.44
N GLY A 104 6.12 -12.56 -5.56
CA GLY A 104 5.01 -12.56 -4.60
C GLY A 104 5.35 -11.93 -3.24
N LYS A 105 6.42 -11.15 -3.14
CA LYS A 105 6.86 -10.55 -1.87
C LYS A 105 5.88 -9.53 -1.30
N ASN A 106 5.10 -8.86 -2.15
CA ASN A 106 4.04 -7.99 -1.67
C ASN A 106 2.99 -8.75 -0.86
N ASP A 107 2.56 -9.91 -1.36
CA ASP A 107 1.57 -10.74 -0.68
C ASP A 107 2.12 -11.29 0.65
N GLU A 108 3.37 -11.77 0.64
CA GLU A 108 4.03 -12.27 1.84
C GLU A 108 4.14 -11.18 2.93
N GLN A 109 4.56 -9.97 2.56
CA GLN A 109 4.70 -8.85 3.49
C GLN A 109 3.33 -8.40 4.03
N TRP A 110 2.30 -8.38 3.21
CA TRP A 110 0.95 -8.06 3.64
C TRP A 110 0.39 -9.08 4.64
N LEU A 111 0.65 -10.36 4.41
CA LEU A 111 0.27 -11.43 5.33
C LEU A 111 1.01 -11.32 6.68
N LYS A 112 2.30 -10.96 6.67
CA LYS A 112 3.05 -10.67 7.91
C LYS A 112 2.45 -9.48 8.68
N LEU A 113 2.05 -8.42 7.99
CA LEU A 113 1.33 -7.31 8.62
C LEU A 113 0.02 -7.78 9.26
N LYS A 114 -0.75 -8.61 8.56
CA LYS A 114 -2.02 -9.17 9.06
C LYS A 114 -1.80 -10.04 10.29
N GLU A 115 -0.79 -10.88 10.29
CA GLU A 115 -0.43 -11.72 11.43
C GLU A 115 0.00 -10.90 12.65
N TYR A 116 0.77 -9.83 12.42
CA TYR A 116 1.28 -8.98 13.50
C TYR A 116 0.20 -8.01 14.06
N PHE A 117 -0.70 -7.52 13.21
CA PHE A 117 -1.75 -6.55 13.56
C PHE A 117 -3.17 -7.10 13.30
N PRO A 118 -3.55 -8.25 13.86
CA PRO A 118 -4.84 -8.90 13.53
C PRO A 118 -6.06 -8.04 13.86
N ARG A 119 -6.03 -7.29 14.97
CA ARG A 119 -7.15 -6.43 15.39
C ARG A 119 -7.41 -5.27 14.43
N GLU A 120 -6.35 -4.68 13.90
CA GLU A 120 -6.44 -3.60 12.92
C GLU A 120 -7.03 -4.10 11.60
N PHE A 121 -6.64 -5.27 11.16
CA PHE A 121 -7.20 -5.90 9.98
C PHE A 121 -8.68 -6.24 10.16
N GLU A 122 -9.09 -6.84 11.27
CA GLU A 122 -10.50 -7.13 11.59
C GLU A 122 -11.35 -5.85 11.63
N ARG A 123 -10.81 -4.76 12.20
CA ARG A 123 -11.49 -3.47 12.24
C ARG A 123 -11.69 -2.91 10.84
N GLN A 124 -10.68 -2.98 9.97
CA GLN A 124 -10.76 -2.48 8.61
C GLN A 124 -11.70 -3.33 7.75
N GLU A 125 -11.69 -4.64 7.89
CA GLU A 125 -12.64 -5.52 7.23
C GLU A 125 -14.10 -5.11 7.52
N LYS A 126 -14.43 -4.87 8.79
CA LYS A 126 -15.77 -4.40 9.18
C LYS A 126 -16.16 -3.05 8.57
N ILE A 127 -15.21 -2.12 8.42
CA ILE A 127 -15.43 -0.82 7.79
C ILE A 127 -15.66 -0.99 6.28
N TRP A 128 -15.05 -1.99 5.67
CA TRP A 128 -15.12 -2.23 4.23
C TRP A 128 -16.36 -3.01 3.81
N ASP A 129 -16.85 -3.86 4.70
CA ASP A 129 -18.07 -4.67 4.50
C ASP A 129 -19.35 -3.89 4.86
N ALA A 130 -19.21 -2.76 5.50
CA ALA A 130 -20.33 -1.87 5.82
C ALA A 130 -20.61 -0.87 4.69
#